data_f54549fde9e14ba998073a197adb0da3
#
_entry.id   f54549fde9e14ba998073a197adb0da3
#
_cell.length_a   1.000
_cell.length_b   1.000
_cell.length_c   1.000
_cell.angle_alpha   90.00
_cell.angle_beta   90.00
_cell.angle_gamma   90.00
#
_symmetry.space_group_name_H-M   'P 1'
#
loop_
_entity.id
_entity.type
_entity.pdbx_description
1 polymer ?
#
loop_
_entity_poly.entity_id
_entity_poly.type
_entity_poly.pdbx_seq_one_letter_code
_entity_poly.pdbx_strand_id
1 'polypeptide(L)'
;MLSVACFLAFAPDSYLPMLARSFLVQWTALFLILSIVFLWYRSWWSASSALLGTALLAIQIPVPEAPEPDASTGSMLRVLHMNVWQPNESYGSAIEEALSSEADVISIQEVDRHWARELTSRLGPSYPYARIEPRSNCYGIALFSRLPFERVSTKFLDGTPLIEAWFNVGGRSVRVISVHATSPISYEHFHQRNRQLDGLVPIVAATAIPTILVGDLNTVPWDGAFGRFCSRSGLQATQVKGSRTWPSLGPLALIPLDHVLLSGRASATSITSFHVPGSDHRGLLAEIKLPRHAP
;
A
#
# COMPACT_ATOMS: atom_id res chain seq x y z
N MET A 1 29.15 10.41 -9.52
CA MET A 1 27.98 9.53 -9.77
C MET A 1 28.02 8.28 -8.91
N LEU A 2 29.06 7.45 -8.98
CA LEU A 2 29.16 6.24 -8.17
C LEU A 2 29.00 6.49 -6.66
N SER A 3 29.57 7.59 -6.13
CA SER A 3 29.40 7.99 -4.73
C SER A 3 27.94 8.23 -4.34
N VAL A 4 27.13 8.80 -5.22
CA VAL A 4 25.69 9.01 -5.01
C VAL A 4 24.96 7.66 -5.02
N ALA A 5 25.28 6.79 -5.97
CA ALA A 5 24.70 5.45 -6.02
C ALA A 5 25.05 4.62 -4.78
N CYS A 6 26.31 4.68 -4.34
CA CYS A 6 26.75 4.04 -3.09
C CYS A 6 26.02 4.60 -1.87
N PHE A 7 25.85 5.94 -1.81
CA PHE A 7 25.08 6.56 -0.73
C PHE A 7 23.62 6.06 -0.72
N LEU A 8 22.95 6.09 -1.87
CA LEU A 8 21.58 5.59 -1.98
C LEU A 8 21.47 4.10 -1.64
N ALA A 9 22.49 3.30 -1.99
CA ALA A 9 22.50 1.87 -1.74
C ALA A 9 22.76 1.50 -0.28
N PHE A 10 23.71 2.17 0.37
CA PHE A 10 24.30 1.72 1.66
C PHE A 10 24.13 2.72 2.80
N ALA A 11 23.53 3.89 2.58
CA ALA A 11 23.27 4.83 3.65
C ALA A 11 22.38 4.16 4.74
N PRO A 12 22.61 4.50 6.01
CA PRO A 12 21.80 3.96 7.10
C PRO A 12 20.31 4.31 6.92
N ASP A 13 19.46 3.49 7.53
CA ASP A 13 18.01 3.67 7.50
C ASP A 13 17.62 4.85 8.39
N SER A 14 17.69 6.05 7.83
CA SER A 14 17.44 7.33 8.47
C SER A 14 16.64 8.26 7.55
N TYR A 15 16.11 9.34 8.09
CA TYR A 15 15.09 10.19 7.45
C TYR A 15 15.49 10.67 6.03
N LEU A 16 16.62 11.35 5.87
CA LEU A 16 17.02 11.90 4.57
C LEU A 16 17.38 10.82 3.53
N PRO A 17 18.17 9.78 3.87
CA PRO A 17 18.38 8.65 2.96
C PRO A 17 17.08 7.93 2.57
N MET A 18 16.13 7.77 3.49
CA MET A 18 14.83 7.17 3.19
C MET A 18 14.07 8.00 2.14
N LEU A 19 14.00 9.33 2.30
CA LEU A 19 13.34 10.20 1.33
C LEU A 19 13.98 10.08 -0.07
N ALA A 20 15.31 10.11 -0.13
CA ALA A 20 16.02 9.95 -1.40
C ALA A 20 15.78 8.56 -2.02
N ARG A 21 15.83 7.50 -1.22
CA ARG A 21 15.57 6.12 -1.65
C ARG A 21 14.12 5.86 -2.06
N SER A 22 13.15 6.64 -1.59
CA SER A 22 11.76 6.48 -2.03
C SER A 22 11.64 6.54 -3.55
N PHE A 23 12.52 7.28 -4.22
CA PHE A 23 12.59 7.42 -5.67
C PHE A 23 13.67 6.54 -6.34
N LEU A 24 13.97 5.38 -5.77
CA LEU A 24 15.04 4.50 -6.23
C LEU A 24 14.90 4.08 -7.70
N VAL A 25 13.70 3.86 -8.17
CA VAL A 25 13.41 3.51 -9.59
C VAL A 25 13.77 4.68 -10.51
N GLN A 26 13.43 5.90 -10.11
CA GLN A 26 13.75 7.11 -10.87
C GLN A 26 15.26 7.38 -10.89
N TRP A 27 15.95 7.18 -9.77
CA TRP A 27 17.40 7.23 -9.71
C TRP A 27 18.05 6.21 -10.64
N THR A 28 17.57 4.97 -10.62
CA THR A 28 18.06 3.90 -11.49
C THR A 28 17.91 4.28 -12.98
N ALA A 29 16.73 4.78 -13.35
CA ALA A 29 16.46 5.25 -14.71
C ALA A 29 17.36 6.44 -15.10
N LEU A 30 17.55 7.41 -14.20
CA LEU A 30 18.43 8.56 -14.44
C LEU A 30 19.87 8.12 -14.68
N PHE A 31 20.40 7.20 -13.86
CA PHE A 31 21.77 6.69 -14.05
C PHE A 31 21.91 5.91 -15.36
N LEU A 32 20.88 5.16 -15.77
CA LEU A 32 20.88 4.49 -17.08
C LEU A 32 20.91 5.50 -18.24
N ILE A 33 20.07 6.53 -18.18
CA ILE A 33 20.06 7.60 -19.19
C ILE A 33 21.42 8.30 -19.25
N LEU A 34 21.99 8.64 -18.09
CA LEU A 34 23.32 9.26 -18.04
C LEU A 34 24.41 8.36 -18.62
N SER A 35 24.33 7.04 -18.39
CA SER A 35 25.25 6.07 -19.01
C SER A 35 25.19 6.15 -20.54
N ILE A 36 23.99 6.16 -21.11
CA ILE A 36 23.77 6.26 -22.57
C ILE A 36 24.32 7.61 -23.10
N VAL A 37 24.02 8.71 -22.43
CA VAL A 37 24.50 10.03 -22.81
C VAL A 37 26.03 10.10 -22.80
N PHE A 38 26.69 9.58 -21.76
CA PHE A 38 28.14 9.56 -21.69
C PHE A 38 28.80 8.64 -22.74
N LEU A 39 28.14 7.52 -23.09
CA LEU A 39 28.56 6.70 -24.22
C LEU A 39 28.53 7.49 -25.55
N TRP A 40 27.46 8.23 -25.77
CA TRP A 40 27.33 9.11 -26.95
C TRP A 40 28.48 10.13 -27.06
N TYR A 41 28.84 10.77 -25.92
CA TYR A 41 29.97 11.70 -25.84
C TYR A 41 31.33 11.00 -25.73
N ARG A 42 31.40 9.67 -25.85
CA ARG A 42 32.65 8.88 -25.77
C ARG A 42 33.38 9.02 -24.41
N SER A 43 32.68 9.40 -23.36
CA SER A 43 33.27 9.52 -22.01
C SER A 43 33.13 8.15 -21.27
N TRP A 44 34.00 7.21 -21.63
CA TRP A 44 33.91 5.80 -21.19
C TRP A 44 33.92 5.64 -19.67
N TRP A 45 34.77 6.38 -18.96
CA TRP A 45 34.84 6.31 -17.50
C TRP A 45 33.52 6.77 -16.83
N SER A 46 32.94 7.85 -17.34
CA SER A 46 31.66 8.37 -16.83
C SER A 46 30.52 7.41 -17.14
N ALA A 47 30.50 6.83 -18.34
CA ALA A 47 29.51 5.84 -18.75
C ALA A 47 29.58 4.59 -17.88
N SER A 48 30.78 4.04 -17.66
CA SER A 48 30.98 2.87 -16.80
C SER A 48 30.57 3.14 -15.36
N SER A 49 30.91 4.31 -14.82
CA SER A 49 30.52 4.73 -13.48
C SER A 49 28.99 4.85 -13.32
N ALA A 50 28.30 5.39 -14.34
CA ALA A 50 26.84 5.49 -14.35
C ALA A 50 26.19 4.10 -14.49
N LEU A 51 26.71 3.24 -15.36
CA LEU A 51 26.20 1.87 -15.55
C LEU A 51 26.35 1.03 -14.27
N LEU A 52 27.49 1.13 -13.59
CA LEU A 52 27.70 0.47 -12.31
C LEU A 52 26.72 0.99 -11.25
N GLY A 53 26.49 2.32 -11.22
CA GLY A 53 25.45 2.91 -10.35
C GLY A 53 24.07 2.40 -10.66
N THR A 54 23.70 2.27 -11.94
CA THR A 54 22.42 1.66 -12.37
C THR A 54 22.27 0.24 -11.84
N ALA A 55 23.28 -0.60 -12.01
CA ALA A 55 23.26 -1.98 -11.56
C ALA A 55 23.13 -2.06 -10.03
N LEU A 56 23.89 -1.25 -9.29
CA LEU A 56 23.87 -1.19 -7.83
C LEU A 56 22.51 -0.79 -7.27
N LEU A 57 21.81 0.13 -7.92
CA LEU A 57 20.47 0.55 -7.50
C LEU A 57 19.39 -0.44 -7.93
N ALA A 58 19.51 -1.00 -9.14
CA ALA A 58 18.53 -1.93 -9.69
C ALA A 58 18.36 -3.21 -8.84
N ILE A 59 19.45 -3.76 -8.31
CA ILE A 59 19.42 -4.97 -7.48
C ILE A 59 18.68 -4.79 -6.14
N GLN A 60 18.44 -3.54 -5.72
CA GLN A 60 17.71 -3.24 -4.49
C GLN A 60 16.20 -3.11 -4.70
N ILE A 61 15.75 -3.04 -5.94
CA ILE A 61 14.32 -2.96 -6.27
C ILE A 61 13.78 -4.39 -6.25
N PRO A 62 12.86 -4.73 -5.34
CA PRO A 62 12.25 -6.05 -5.31
C PRO A 62 11.59 -6.36 -6.65
N VAL A 63 11.85 -7.52 -7.20
CA VAL A 63 11.09 -8.02 -8.35
C VAL A 63 9.76 -8.55 -7.81
N PRO A 64 8.61 -8.03 -8.29
CA PRO A 64 7.33 -8.56 -7.89
C PRO A 64 7.27 -10.05 -8.26
N GLU A 65 7.05 -10.91 -7.29
CA GLU A 65 6.72 -12.30 -7.56
C GLU A 65 5.29 -12.33 -8.10
N ALA A 66 5.12 -12.87 -9.30
CA ALA A 66 3.79 -13.18 -9.78
C ALA A 66 3.18 -14.23 -8.84
N PRO A 67 1.94 -14.03 -8.35
CA PRO A 67 1.31 -15.05 -7.52
C PRO A 67 1.28 -16.34 -8.31
N GLU A 68 1.80 -17.43 -7.75
CA GLU A 68 1.64 -18.75 -8.35
C GLU A 68 0.15 -19.03 -8.47
N PRO A 69 -0.33 -19.43 -9.66
CA PRO A 69 -1.74 -19.77 -9.82
C PRO A 69 -2.00 -21.04 -8.99
N ASP A 70 -2.45 -20.86 -7.77
CA ASP A 70 -2.97 -21.96 -6.96
C ASP A 70 -4.20 -22.52 -7.66
N ALA A 71 -4.07 -23.70 -8.28
CA ALA A 71 -5.15 -24.40 -8.97
C ALA A 71 -6.26 -24.88 -7.99
N SER A 72 -6.07 -24.71 -6.67
CA SER A 72 -7.07 -25.09 -5.68
C SER A 72 -8.33 -24.23 -5.82
N THR A 73 -9.48 -24.85 -5.68
CA THR A 73 -10.77 -24.18 -5.59
C THR A 73 -10.88 -23.50 -4.22
N GLY A 74 -10.89 -22.17 -4.16
CA GLY A 74 -11.01 -21.34 -2.94
C GLY A 74 -12.12 -20.30 -3.09
N SER A 75 -12.50 -19.67 -1.99
CA SER A 75 -13.39 -18.52 -2.00
C SER A 75 -12.61 -17.28 -2.45
N MET A 76 -13.27 -16.39 -3.17
CA MET A 76 -12.71 -15.12 -3.60
C MET A 76 -13.21 -13.99 -2.70
N LEU A 77 -12.36 -13.01 -2.46
CA LEU A 77 -12.69 -11.76 -1.78
C LEU A 77 -12.09 -10.59 -2.58
N ARG A 78 -12.93 -9.64 -2.96
CA ARG A 78 -12.50 -8.41 -3.64
C ARG A 78 -12.35 -7.30 -2.62
N VAL A 79 -11.17 -6.72 -2.53
CA VAL A 79 -10.86 -5.64 -1.59
C VAL A 79 -10.40 -4.42 -2.37
N LEU A 80 -11.10 -3.32 -2.17
CA LEU A 80 -10.74 -2.01 -2.69
C LEU A 80 -10.04 -1.19 -1.61
N HIS A 81 -9.03 -0.45 -2.00
CA HIS A 81 -8.39 0.59 -1.20
C HIS A 81 -8.33 1.91 -1.95
N MET A 82 -8.65 3.00 -1.27
CA MET A 82 -8.48 4.37 -1.75
C MET A 82 -7.98 5.28 -0.63
N ASN A 83 -6.92 6.04 -0.86
CA ASN A 83 -6.70 7.30 -0.18
C ASN A 83 -7.43 8.38 -0.98
N VAL A 84 -8.41 9.05 -0.40
CA VAL A 84 -9.26 10.00 -1.12
C VAL A 84 -8.69 11.41 -1.15
N TRP A 85 -7.60 11.66 -0.46
CA TRP A 85 -7.01 12.99 -0.23
C TRP A 85 -8.00 13.93 0.46
N GLN A 86 -7.85 14.16 1.74
CA GLN A 86 -8.84 14.87 2.57
C GLN A 86 -9.36 16.18 1.95
N PRO A 87 -8.53 17.05 1.30
CA PRO A 87 -8.99 18.27 0.65
C PRO A 87 -9.79 18.05 -0.66
N ASN A 88 -9.88 16.81 -1.14
CA ASN A 88 -10.60 16.50 -2.37
C ASN A 88 -12.12 16.66 -2.20
N GLU A 89 -12.75 17.45 -3.05
CA GLU A 89 -14.20 17.69 -3.06
C GLU A 89 -14.94 16.88 -4.15
N SER A 90 -14.24 16.01 -4.88
CA SER A 90 -14.83 15.17 -5.94
C SER A 90 -15.57 13.95 -5.38
N TYR A 91 -16.33 14.15 -4.30
CA TYR A 91 -17.02 13.09 -3.55
C TYR A 91 -17.80 12.12 -4.43
N GLY A 92 -18.66 12.69 -5.32
CA GLY A 92 -19.54 11.90 -6.16
C GLY A 92 -18.79 10.93 -7.05
N SER A 93 -17.84 11.44 -7.84
CA SER A 93 -17.09 10.63 -8.79
C SER A 93 -16.15 9.63 -8.12
N ALA A 94 -15.52 9.98 -6.98
CA ALA A 94 -14.70 9.04 -6.23
C ALA A 94 -15.54 7.90 -5.63
N ILE A 95 -16.75 8.19 -5.15
CA ILE A 95 -17.66 7.18 -4.62
C ILE A 95 -18.25 6.30 -5.74
N GLU A 96 -18.55 6.87 -6.90
CA GLU A 96 -18.98 6.10 -8.07
C GLU A 96 -17.89 5.12 -8.53
N GLU A 97 -16.63 5.51 -8.50
CA GLU A 97 -15.50 4.62 -8.78
C GLU A 97 -15.45 3.46 -7.78
N ALA A 98 -15.68 3.75 -6.48
CA ALA A 98 -15.76 2.71 -5.45
C ALA A 98 -16.94 1.75 -5.69
N LEU A 99 -18.12 2.27 -6.06
CA LEU A 99 -19.30 1.46 -6.35
C LEU A 99 -19.11 0.57 -7.59
N SER A 100 -18.51 1.12 -8.64
CA SER A 100 -18.27 0.42 -9.91
C SER A 100 -17.24 -0.71 -9.77
N SER A 101 -16.40 -0.67 -8.75
CA SER A 101 -15.43 -1.73 -8.46
C SER A 101 -16.07 -3.05 -8.09
N GLU A 102 -17.32 -3.04 -7.60
CA GLU A 102 -18.03 -4.20 -7.05
C GLU A 102 -17.24 -4.96 -5.97
N ALA A 103 -16.37 -4.27 -5.23
CA ALA A 103 -15.60 -4.87 -4.16
C ALA A 103 -16.51 -5.38 -3.03
N ASP A 104 -16.09 -6.44 -2.34
CA ASP A 104 -16.78 -6.94 -1.14
C ASP A 104 -16.49 -6.06 0.07
N VAL A 105 -15.25 -5.56 0.15
CA VAL A 105 -14.74 -4.70 1.23
C VAL A 105 -14.03 -3.50 0.64
N ILE A 106 -14.32 -2.30 1.16
CA ILE A 106 -13.74 -1.02 0.74
C ILE A 106 -13.03 -0.38 1.94
N SER A 107 -11.74 -0.16 1.82
CA SER A 107 -10.90 0.60 2.76
C SER A 107 -10.67 2.01 2.20
N ILE A 108 -11.05 3.03 2.96
CA ILE A 108 -10.93 4.43 2.55
C ILE A 108 -10.14 5.20 3.60
N GLN A 109 -9.21 6.02 3.16
CA GLN A 109 -8.32 6.80 4.01
C GLN A 109 -8.42 8.29 3.71
N GLU A 110 -8.00 9.09 4.68
CA GLU A 110 -8.16 10.54 4.72
C GLU A 110 -9.61 11.00 4.84
N VAL A 111 -10.39 10.25 5.62
CA VAL A 111 -11.81 10.49 5.84
C VAL A 111 -12.01 11.53 6.94
N ASP A 112 -12.46 12.71 6.58
CA ASP A 112 -12.95 13.71 7.52
C ASP A 112 -14.45 13.54 7.78
N ARG A 113 -15.06 14.48 8.52
CA ARG A 113 -16.50 14.44 8.82
C ARG A 113 -17.37 14.66 7.57
N HIS A 114 -16.86 15.37 6.56
CA HIS A 114 -17.60 15.60 5.33
C HIS A 114 -17.57 14.34 4.47
N TRP A 115 -16.39 13.78 4.23
CA TRP A 115 -16.23 12.47 3.59
C TRP A 115 -17.06 11.39 4.27
N ALA A 116 -17.05 11.32 5.60
CA ALA A 116 -17.84 10.33 6.34
C ALA A 116 -19.34 10.43 6.04
N ARG A 117 -19.91 11.63 5.92
CA ARG A 117 -21.33 11.84 5.56
C ARG A 117 -21.62 11.42 4.13
N GLU A 118 -20.80 11.84 3.16
CA GLU A 118 -20.96 11.50 1.75
C GLU A 118 -20.84 9.98 1.53
N LEU A 119 -19.83 9.35 2.14
CA LEU A 119 -19.63 7.90 2.08
C LEU A 119 -20.82 7.15 2.70
N THR A 120 -21.28 7.54 3.88
CA THR A 120 -22.43 6.91 4.54
C THR A 120 -23.70 7.03 3.69
N SER A 121 -23.94 8.20 3.11
CA SER A 121 -25.14 8.45 2.29
C SER A 121 -25.13 7.65 0.98
N ARG A 122 -23.99 7.54 0.32
CA ARG A 122 -23.92 6.99 -1.06
C ARG A 122 -23.45 5.54 -1.10
N LEU A 123 -22.49 5.13 -0.24
CA LEU A 123 -22.06 3.72 -0.15
C LEU A 123 -22.98 2.89 0.73
N GLY A 124 -23.54 3.47 1.82
CA GLY A 124 -24.35 2.76 2.81
C GLY A 124 -25.44 1.84 2.23
N PRO A 125 -26.22 2.28 1.20
CA PRO A 125 -27.23 1.42 0.58
C PRO A 125 -26.69 0.12 -0.02
N SER A 126 -25.46 0.14 -0.57
CA SER A 126 -24.83 -1.04 -1.20
C SER A 126 -23.85 -1.76 -0.26
N TYR A 127 -23.37 -1.07 0.78
CA TYR A 127 -22.39 -1.56 1.77
C TYR A 127 -22.95 -1.31 3.19
N PRO A 128 -23.90 -2.14 3.65
CA PRO A 128 -24.65 -1.88 4.89
C PRO A 128 -23.82 -2.02 6.16
N TYR A 129 -22.64 -2.63 6.07
CA TYR A 129 -21.75 -2.80 7.21
C TYR A 129 -20.59 -1.81 7.10
N ALA A 130 -20.48 -0.91 8.07
CA ALA A 130 -19.44 0.11 8.06
C ALA A 130 -18.82 0.35 9.43
N ARG A 131 -17.55 0.65 9.46
CA ARG A 131 -16.84 1.23 10.59
C ARG A 131 -16.10 2.47 10.11
N ILE A 132 -16.38 3.62 10.70
CA ILE A 132 -15.87 4.92 10.27
C ILE A 132 -15.26 5.60 11.49
N GLU A 133 -14.04 6.10 11.34
CA GLU A 133 -13.29 6.87 12.34
C GLU A 133 -12.80 8.17 11.67
N PRO A 134 -13.68 9.19 11.56
CA PRO A 134 -13.34 10.44 10.88
C PRO A 134 -12.40 11.29 11.73
N ARG A 135 -11.46 11.97 11.09
CA ARG A 135 -10.51 12.89 11.74
C ARG A 135 -10.47 14.23 11.03
N SER A 136 -10.16 15.29 11.78
CA SER A 136 -9.91 16.61 11.19
C SER A 136 -8.53 16.74 10.55
N ASN A 137 -7.64 15.79 10.83
CA ASN A 137 -6.37 15.63 10.15
C ASN A 137 -6.48 14.49 9.11
N CYS A 138 -5.46 14.33 8.25
CA CYS A 138 -5.44 13.35 7.16
C CYS A 138 -5.48 11.86 7.59
N TYR A 139 -5.58 11.55 8.90
CA TYR A 139 -5.52 10.16 9.38
C TYR A 139 -6.89 9.55 9.72
N GLY A 140 -8.00 10.14 9.24
CA GLY A 140 -9.30 9.50 9.35
C GLY A 140 -9.42 8.32 8.39
N ILE A 141 -10.13 7.27 8.79
CA ILE A 141 -10.31 6.04 8.01
C ILE A 141 -11.74 5.52 8.05
N ALA A 142 -12.11 4.78 7.01
CA ALA A 142 -13.39 4.07 6.95
C ALA A 142 -13.21 2.69 6.31
N LEU A 143 -13.99 1.73 6.79
CA LEU A 143 -14.12 0.41 6.19
C LEU A 143 -15.60 0.15 5.94
N PHE A 144 -15.95 -0.09 4.68
CA PHE A 144 -17.29 -0.46 4.25
C PHE A 144 -17.29 -1.89 3.73
N SER A 145 -18.41 -2.62 3.91
CA SER A 145 -18.51 -4.02 3.48
C SER A 145 -19.93 -4.40 3.05
N ARG A 146 -20.00 -5.23 2.03
CA ARG A 146 -21.22 -5.98 1.67
C ARG A 146 -21.43 -7.18 2.59
N LEU A 147 -20.35 -7.70 3.17
CA LEU A 147 -20.37 -8.86 4.06
C LEU A 147 -20.55 -8.42 5.51
N PRO A 148 -21.33 -9.15 6.33
CA PRO A 148 -21.45 -8.85 7.74
C PRO A 148 -20.13 -9.03 8.48
N PHE A 149 -19.83 -8.11 9.41
CA PHE A 149 -18.71 -8.28 10.33
C PHE A 149 -19.04 -9.38 11.36
N GLU A 150 -18.18 -10.39 11.47
CA GLU A 150 -18.18 -11.27 12.65
C GLU A 150 -17.72 -10.49 13.88
N ARG A 151 -16.75 -9.61 13.67
CA ARG A 151 -16.21 -8.66 14.66
C ARG A 151 -15.61 -7.47 13.94
N VAL A 152 -15.70 -6.29 14.54
CA VAL A 152 -15.02 -5.08 14.07
C VAL A 152 -14.53 -4.27 15.26
N SER A 153 -13.34 -3.71 15.16
CA SER A 153 -12.78 -2.84 16.21
C SER A 153 -11.90 -1.74 15.59
N THR A 154 -11.85 -0.59 16.26
CA THR A 154 -10.87 0.46 15.99
C THR A 154 -9.80 0.40 17.07
N LYS A 155 -8.53 0.38 16.68
CA LYS A 155 -7.37 0.52 17.55
C LYS A 155 -6.59 1.77 17.17
N PHE A 156 -5.68 2.18 18.03
CA PHE A 156 -4.85 3.36 17.78
C PHE A 156 -3.37 2.99 17.92
N LEU A 157 -2.56 3.40 16.95
CA LEU A 157 -1.12 3.31 17.00
C LEU A 157 -0.53 4.72 16.88
N ASP A 158 0.14 5.17 17.95
CA ASP A 158 0.74 6.52 18.00
C ASP A 158 -0.27 7.63 17.61
N GLY A 159 -1.53 7.49 18.04
CA GLY A 159 -2.61 8.46 17.79
C GLY A 159 -3.35 8.31 16.46
N THR A 160 -2.88 7.48 15.52
CA THR A 160 -3.59 7.19 14.28
C THR A 160 -4.48 5.95 14.42
N PRO A 161 -5.72 5.98 13.89
CA PRO A 161 -6.61 4.85 13.94
C PRO A 161 -6.21 3.78 12.93
N LEU A 162 -6.53 2.54 13.27
CA LEU A 162 -6.63 1.42 12.34
C LEU A 162 -7.95 0.68 12.60
N ILE A 163 -8.52 0.08 11.57
CA ILE A 163 -9.73 -0.72 11.69
C ILE A 163 -9.39 -2.18 11.41
N GLU A 164 -9.75 -3.05 12.37
CA GLU A 164 -9.71 -4.51 12.18
C GLU A 164 -11.14 -5.03 12.04
N ALA A 165 -11.40 -5.79 10.99
CA ALA A 165 -12.68 -6.45 10.76
C ALA A 165 -12.46 -7.92 10.41
N TRP A 166 -13.36 -8.77 10.94
CA TRP A 166 -13.38 -10.21 10.66
C TRP A 166 -14.65 -10.56 9.90
N PHE A 167 -14.49 -11.42 8.91
CA PHE A 167 -15.54 -11.82 7.98
C PHE A 167 -15.58 -13.33 7.85
N ASN A 168 -16.77 -13.87 7.62
CA ASN A 168 -16.92 -15.24 7.15
C ASN A 168 -17.00 -15.24 5.62
N VAL A 169 -16.03 -15.85 4.98
CA VAL A 169 -15.96 -15.94 3.51
C VAL A 169 -15.90 -17.43 3.14
N GLY A 170 -17.01 -17.96 2.65
CA GLY A 170 -17.10 -19.38 2.26
C GLY A 170 -16.87 -20.34 3.44
N GLY A 171 -17.38 -20.02 4.64
CA GLY A 171 -17.22 -20.83 5.86
C GLY A 171 -15.89 -20.63 6.58
N ARG A 172 -15.08 -19.64 6.18
CA ARG A 172 -13.78 -19.34 6.78
C ARG A 172 -13.74 -17.92 7.34
N SER A 173 -13.23 -17.79 8.56
CA SER A 173 -12.92 -16.47 9.10
C SER A 173 -11.69 -15.87 8.43
N VAL A 174 -11.79 -14.62 7.97
CA VAL A 174 -10.75 -13.82 7.34
C VAL A 174 -10.69 -12.49 8.04
N ARG A 175 -9.51 -11.96 8.27
CA ARG A 175 -9.30 -10.65 8.88
C ARG A 175 -8.82 -9.64 7.84
N VAL A 176 -9.48 -8.48 7.81
CA VAL A 176 -9.02 -7.30 7.06
C VAL A 176 -8.58 -6.23 8.06
N ILE A 177 -7.39 -5.69 7.85
CA ILE A 177 -6.84 -4.56 8.61
C ILE A 177 -6.69 -3.38 7.66
N SER A 178 -7.45 -2.31 7.90
CA SER A 178 -7.29 -1.02 7.22
C SER A 178 -6.40 -0.13 8.06
N VAL A 179 -5.33 0.42 7.46
CA VAL A 179 -4.34 1.23 8.17
C VAL A 179 -3.86 2.40 7.31
N HIS A 180 -3.65 3.57 7.93
CA HIS A 180 -2.97 4.71 7.35
C HIS A 180 -1.82 5.11 8.26
N ALA A 181 -0.59 4.82 7.86
CA ALA A 181 0.60 5.18 8.62
C ALA A 181 0.96 6.65 8.41
N THR A 182 1.64 7.24 9.39
CA THR A 182 2.04 8.64 9.34
C THR A 182 2.93 8.94 8.13
N SER A 183 2.59 9.99 7.37
CA SER A 183 3.41 10.46 6.25
C SER A 183 4.74 11.02 6.77
N PRO A 184 5.91 10.52 6.30
CA PRO A 184 7.23 10.89 6.82
C PRO A 184 7.72 12.24 6.25
N ILE A 185 6.93 13.30 6.40
CA ILE A 185 7.26 14.64 5.93
C ILE A 185 8.23 15.40 6.86
N SER A 186 8.53 14.85 8.04
CA SER A 186 9.51 15.36 8.99
C SER A 186 10.26 14.22 9.66
N TYR A 187 11.37 14.56 10.34
CA TYR A 187 12.15 13.59 11.13
C TYR A 187 11.29 12.90 12.19
N GLU A 188 10.42 13.65 12.87
CA GLU A 188 9.52 13.11 13.88
C GLU A 188 8.49 12.15 13.26
N HIS A 189 7.87 12.54 12.16
CA HIS A 189 6.91 11.72 11.44
C HIS A 189 7.54 10.45 10.87
N PHE A 190 8.80 10.51 10.41
CA PHE A 190 9.54 9.32 10.00
C PHE A 190 9.65 8.30 11.14
N HIS A 191 10.00 8.75 12.34
CA HIS A 191 10.07 7.86 13.51
C HIS A 191 8.70 7.39 13.96
N GLN A 192 7.67 8.22 13.87
CA GLN A 192 6.30 7.85 14.18
C GLN A 192 5.79 6.75 13.24
N ARG A 193 5.97 6.90 11.92
CA ARG A 193 5.66 5.87 10.93
C ARG A 193 6.36 4.54 11.26
N ASN A 194 7.65 4.59 11.58
CA ASN A 194 8.40 3.38 11.89
C ASN A 194 7.89 2.70 13.18
N ARG A 195 7.56 3.48 14.24
CA ARG A 195 6.93 2.91 15.45
C ARG A 195 5.55 2.31 15.15
N GLN A 196 4.77 2.91 14.26
CA GLN A 196 3.48 2.36 13.84
C GLN A 196 3.64 1.03 13.11
N LEU A 197 4.60 0.91 12.17
CA LEU A 197 4.93 -0.36 11.51
C LEU A 197 5.37 -1.43 12.52
N ASP A 198 6.22 -1.06 13.49
CA ASP A 198 6.62 -1.97 14.57
C ASP A 198 5.44 -2.38 15.46
N GLY A 199 4.53 -1.44 15.77
CA GLY A 199 3.32 -1.68 16.55
C GLY A 199 2.28 -2.55 15.84
N LEU A 200 2.27 -2.57 14.50
CA LEU A 200 1.43 -3.47 13.71
C LEU A 200 1.88 -4.94 13.80
N VAL A 201 3.17 -5.20 14.01
CA VAL A 201 3.70 -6.57 14.06
C VAL A 201 2.93 -7.46 15.06
N PRO A 202 2.84 -7.11 16.37
CA PRO A 202 2.10 -7.95 17.31
C PRO A 202 0.61 -8.04 17.01
N ILE A 203 0.00 -7.00 16.41
CA ILE A 203 -1.41 -7.02 16.01
C ILE A 203 -1.63 -8.05 14.90
N VAL A 204 -0.76 -8.08 13.90
CA VAL A 204 -0.84 -9.05 12.79
C VAL A 204 -0.57 -10.46 13.31
N ALA A 205 0.48 -10.65 14.09
CA ALA A 205 0.90 -11.95 14.61
C ALA A 205 -0.05 -12.54 15.67
N ALA A 206 -1.01 -11.78 16.19
CA ALA A 206 -1.93 -12.23 17.25
C ALA A 206 -2.85 -13.38 16.83
N THR A 207 -2.90 -13.75 15.57
CA THR A 207 -3.78 -14.83 15.07
C THR A 207 -3.18 -15.49 13.83
N ALA A 208 -3.48 -16.77 13.64
CA ALA A 208 -3.18 -17.54 12.43
C ALA A 208 -4.26 -17.39 11.33
N ILE A 209 -5.32 -16.63 11.60
CA ILE A 209 -6.39 -16.38 10.61
C ILE A 209 -5.79 -15.65 9.41
N PRO A 210 -6.13 -16.05 8.16
CA PRO A 210 -5.71 -15.33 6.96
C PRO A 210 -6.01 -13.84 7.10
N THR A 211 -4.97 -13.02 6.99
CA THR A 211 -5.05 -11.58 7.20
C THR A 211 -4.70 -10.84 5.93
N ILE A 212 -5.53 -9.88 5.59
CA ILE A 212 -5.34 -8.90 4.53
C ILE A 212 -5.10 -7.57 5.20
N LEU A 213 -3.90 -7.02 5.08
CA LEU A 213 -3.62 -5.66 5.51
C LEU A 213 -3.61 -4.77 4.26
N VAL A 214 -4.41 -3.72 4.30
CA VAL A 214 -4.57 -2.81 3.17
C VAL A 214 -4.49 -1.36 3.65
N GLY A 215 -3.80 -0.53 2.87
CA GLY A 215 -3.73 0.89 3.18
C GLY A 215 -2.50 1.62 2.69
N ASP A 216 -2.50 2.92 2.94
CA ASP A 216 -1.36 3.79 2.73
C ASP A 216 -0.39 3.62 3.92
N LEU A 217 0.70 2.90 3.68
CA LEU A 217 1.75 2.70 4.69
C LEU A 217 2.81 3.80 4.66
N ASN A 218 2.69 4.76 3.74
CA ASN A 218 3.63 5.85 3.57
C ASN A 218 5.11 5.37 3.52
N THR A 219 5.30 4.24 2.86
CA THR A 219 6.61 3.60 2.68
C THR A 219 6.65 2.81 1.37
N VAL A 220 7.83 2.64 0.83
CA VAL A 220 8.05 1.89 -0.41
C VAL A 220 8.59 0.47 -0.09
N PRO A 221 8.40 -0.52 -0.97
CA PRO A 221 8.82 -1.92 -0.71
C PRO A 221 10.31 -2.13 -0.46
N TRP A 222 11.14 -1.23 -0.94
CA TRP A 222 12.60 -1.25 -0.75
C TRP A 222 13.06 -0.39 0.45
N ASP A 223 12.12 0.13 1.26
CA ASP A 223 12.44 0.75 2.56
C ASP A 223 12.76 -0.33 3.59
N GLY A 224 13.85 -0.14 4.36
CA GLY A 224 14.25 -1.07 5.40
C GLY A 224 13.18 -1.29 6.47
N ALA A 225 12.42 -0.26 6.83
CA ALA A 225 11.32 -0.38 7.80
C ALA A 225 10.19 -1.27 7.25
N PHE A 226 9.86 -1.15 5.96
CA PHE A 226 8.87 -2.02 5.31
C PHE A 226 9.32 -3.48 5.28
N GLY A 227 10.57 -3.72 4.88
CA GLY A 227 11.14 -5.07 4.87
C GLY A 227 11.13 -5.74 6.25
N ARG A 228 11.53 -5.00 7.31
CA ARG A 228 11.47 -5.49 8.69
C ARG A 228 10.03 -5.77 9.14
N PHE A 229 9.09 -4.89 8.80
CA PHE A 229 7.68 -5.08 9.10
C PHE A 229 7.14 -6.38 8.47
N CYS A 230 7.34 -6.57 7.18
CA CYS A 230 6.90 -7.78 6.47
C CYS A 230 7.53 -9.05 7.06
N SER A 231 8.85 -9.04 7.27
CA SER A 231 9.58 -10.19 7.84
C SER A 231 9.09 -10.58 9.24
N ARG A 232 8.84 -9.59 10.12
CA ARG A 232 8.42 -9.83 11.51
C ARG A 232 6.94 -10.14 11.67
N SER A 233 6.10 -9.64 10.78
CA SER A 233 4.65 -9.87 10.81
C SER A 233 4.22 -11.13 10.06
N GLY A 234 5.09 -11.68 9.20
CA GLY A 234 4.74 -12.78 8.29
C GLY A 234 3.83 -12.36 7.13
N LEU A 235 3.66 -11.04 6.92
CA LEU A 235 2.94 -10.52 5.77
C LEU A 235 3.81 -10.55 4.53
N GLN A 236 3.23 -10.96 3.42
CA GLN A 236 3.85 -10.93 2.11
C GLN A 236 3.29 -9.76 1.30
N ALA A 237 4.18 -8.98 0.71
CA ALA A 237 3.79 -7.92 -0.21
C ALA A 237 3.33 -8.53 -1.53
N THR A 238 2.10 -8.21 -1.91
CA THR A 238 1.50 -8.71 -3.16
C THR A 238 1.64 -7.68 -4.26
N GLN A 239 2.86 -7.22 -4.53
CA GLN A 239 3.04 -6.22 -5.58
C GLN A 239 2.96 -6.85 -6.96
N VAL A 240 2.01 -6.36 -7.76
CA VAL A 240 1.98 -6.59 -9.20
C VAL A 240 2.71 -5.45 -9.91
N LYS A 241 3.34 -5.78 -11.03
CA LYS A 241 4.01 -4.83 -11.91
C LYS A 241 3.07 -3.65 -12.21
N GLY A 242 3.41 -2.44 -11.73
CA GLY A 242 2.63 -1.23 -12.01
C GLY A 242 1.81 -0.64 -10.85
N SER A 243 1.90 -1.18 -9.64
CA SER A 243 1.15 -0.68 -8.47
C SER A 243 1.74 0.60 -7.84
N ARG A 244 2.25 1.52 -8.67
CA ARG A 244 2.62 2.85 -8.19
C ARG A 244 1.36 3.65 -7.91
N THR A 245 1.34 4.35 -6.78
CA THR A 245 0.11 4.98 -6.31
C THR A 245 0.26 6.48 -6.05
N TRP A 246 1.46 6.98 -5.77
CA TRP A 246 1.68 8.38 -5.41
C TRP A 246 2.92 9.01 -6.07
N PRO A 247 2.95 10.34 -6.33
CA PRO A 247 1.75 11.12 -6.56
C PRO A 247 1.07 10.71 -7.86
N SER A 248 -0.25 10.80 -7.91
CA SER A 248 -1.04 10.52 -9.10
C SER A 248 -0.92 11.68 -10.08
N LEU A 249 -0.26 11.44 -11.21
CA LEU A 249 -0.05 12.41 -12.29
C LEU A 249 -0.80 11.94 -13.55
N GLY A 250 -2.13 12.03 -13.51
CA GLY A 250 -2.99 11.46 -14.54
C GLY A 250 -2.83 9.93 -14.62
N PRO A 251 -2.42 9.37 -15.77
CA PRO A 251 -2.24 7.91 -15.89
C PRO A 251 -0.99 7.38 -15.17
N LEU A 252 -0.10 8.27 -14.69
CA LEU A 252 1.18 7.91 -14.10
C LEU A 252 1.15 8.12 -12.57
N ALA A 253 1.89 7.30 -11.87
CA ALA A 253 2.30 7.53 -10.48
C ALA A 253 3.77 7.15 -10.31
N LEU A 254 4.45 7.73 -9.33
CA LEU A 254 5.90 7.62 -9.22
C LEU A 254 6.35 6.51 -8.27
N ILE A 255 5.74 6.42 -7.09
CA ILE A 255 6.13 5.49 -6.03
C ILE A 255 4.92 4.73 -5.46
N PRO A 256 5.11 3.49 -4.98
CA PRO A 256 4.05 2.71 -4.34
C PRO A 256 4.03 2.98 -2.84
N LEU A 257 3.10 3.77 -2.35
CA LEU A 257 2.88 4.04 -0.92
C LEU A 257 1.73 3.21 -0.36
N ASP A 258 0.78 2.85 -1.22
CA ASP A 258 -0.39 2.06 -0.87
C ASP A 258 -0.11 0.58 -1.13
N HIS A 259 -0.54 -0.26 -0.21
CA HIS A 259 -0.19 -1.68 -0.20
C HIS A 259 -1.38 -2.58 0.07
N VAL A 260 -1.34 -3.77 -0.49
CA VAL A 260 -2.11 -4.94 -0.09
C VAL A 260 -1.12 -6.01 0.34
N LEU A 261 -1.15 -6.40 1.61
CA LEU A 261 -0.26 -7.39 2.19
C LEU A 261 -1.09 -8.57 2.71
N LEU A 262 -0.61 -9.76 2.47
CA LEU A 262 -1.34 -11.00 2.79
C LEU A 262 -0.55 -11.87 3.76
N SER A 263 -1.24 -12.54 4.67
CA SER A 263 -0.66 -13.61 5.49
C SER A 263 -1.43 -14.92 5.33
N GLY A 264 -0.83 -15.99 5.84
CA GLY A 264 -1.37 -17.33 5.71
C GLY A 264 -1.23 -17.84 4.28
N ARG A 265 -2.23 -18.61 3.83
CA ARG A 265 -2.27 -19.13 2.46
C ARG A 265 -3.15 -18.28 1.52
N ALA A 266 -3.49 -17.04 1.92
CA ALA A 266 -4.18 -16.12 1.03
C ALA A 266 -3.23 -15.68 -0.09
N SER A 267 -3.72 -15.63 -1.32
CA SER A 267 -2.94 -15.18 -2.48
C SER A 267 -3.75 -14.18 -3.31
N ALA A 268 -3.09 -13.15 -3.82
CA ALA A 268 -3.73 -12.25 -4.76
C ALA A 268 -3.71 -12.88 -6.16
N THR A 269 -4.86 -12.98 -6.79
CA THR A 269 -4.96 -13.41 -8.20
C THR A 269 -4.81 -12.24 -9.16
N SER A 270 -5.23 -11.04 -8.72
CA SER A 270 -4.97 -9.79 -9.42
C SER A 270 -4.86 -8.63 -8.44
N ILE A 271 -4.04 -7.64 -8.78
CA ILE A 271 -4.06 -6.31 -8.15
C ILE A 271 -3.94 -5.29 -9.28
N THR A 272 -4.90 -4.39 -9.37
CA THR A 272 -4.90 -3.32 -10.35
C THR A 272 -4.93 -1.97 -9.65
N SER A 273 -4.17 -1.00 -10.17
CA SER A 273 -4.28 0.38 -9.72
C SER A 273 -5.22 1.15 -10.64
N PHE A 274 -6.08 1.97 -10.07
CA PHE A 274 -7.04 2.79 -10.80
C PHE A 274 -6.94 4.26 -10.38
N HIS A 275 -7.50 5.14 -11.19
CA HIS A 275 -7.56 6.56 -10.87
C HIS A 275 -8.64 6.84 -9.84
N VAL A 276 -8.30 7.54 -8.76
CA VAL A 276 -9.28 8.07 -7.80
C VAL A 276 -9.55 9.52 -8.15
N PRO A 277 -10.76 9.87 -8.62
CA PRO A 277 -11.08 11.23 -9.03
C PRO A 277 -10.80 12.26 -7.94
N GLY A 278 -10.00 13.28 -8.27
CA GLY A 278 -9.62 14.37 -7.37
C GLY A 278 -8.54 14.04 -6.34
N SER A 279 -8.11 12.78 -6.22
CA SER A 279 -7.06 12.39 -5.27
C SER A 279 -5.67 12.50 -5.91
N ASP A 280 -4.67 12.78 -5.06
CA ASP A 280 -3.25 12.67 -5.39
C ASP A 280 -2.71 11.24 -5.26
N HIS A 281 -3.58 10.28 -4.87
CA HIS A 281 -3.31 8.85 -4.89
C HIS A 281 -4.08 8.13 -6.00
N ARG A 282 -3.55 6.98 -6.41
CA ARG A 282 -4.29 5.97 -7.15
C ARG A 282 -4.79 4.91 -6.17
N GLY A 283 -6.00 4.40 -6.41
CA GLY A 283 -6.54 3.29 -5.63
C GLY A 283 -5.98 1.94 -6.07
N LEU A 284 -6.21 0.93 -5.25
CA LEU A 284 -5.88 -0.47 -5.51
C LEU A 284 -7.14 -1.33 -5.40
N LEU A 285 -7.37 -2.16 -6.41
CA LEU A 285 -8.37 -3.22 -6.37
C LEU A 285 -7.64 -4.57 -6.39
N ALA A 286 -7.85 -5.36 -5.34
CA ALA A 286 -7.26 -6.68 -5.18
C ALA A 286 -8.32 -7.78 -5.24
N GLU A 287 -8.06 -8.81 -6.03
CA GLU A 287 -8.81 -10.07 -6.00
C GLU A 287 -7.98 -11.09 -5.25
N ILE A 288 -8.52 -11.54 -4.11
CA ILE A 288 -7.79 -12.36 -3.16
C ILE A 288 -8.45 -13.72 -3.07
N LYS A 289 -7.69 -14.76 -3.36
CA LYS A 289 -8.07 -16.13 -3.20
C LYS A 289 -7.74 -16.61 -1.79
N LEU A 290 -8.75 -17.15 -1.14
CA LEU A 290 -8.62 -17.73 0.20
C LEU A 290 -8.55 -19.25 0.07
N PRO A 291 -7.55 -19.91 0.68
CA PRO A 291 -7.38 -21.35 0.57
C PRO A 291 -8.60 -22.10 1.15
N ARG A 292 -8.90 -23.28 0.64
CA ARG A 292 -9.87 -24.19 1.29
C ARG A 292 -9.38 -24.65 2.66
N HIS A 293 -10.30 -25.04 3.54
CA HIS A 293 -9.92 -25.83 4.71
C HIS A 293 -9.12 -27.03 4.24
N ALA A 294 -7.92 -27.22 4.80
CA ALA A 294 -7.37 -28.57 4.81
C ALA A 294 -8.32 -29.44 5.65
N PRO A 295 -8.74 -30.59 5.16
CA PRO A 295 -9.60 -31.50 5.90
C PRO A 295 -8.98 -31.93 7.22
#